data_b787eb25ada1765def3c805235a286d2
#
_entry.id   b787eb25ada1765def3c805235a286d2
#
_cell.length_a   1.000
_cell.length_b   1.000
_cell.length_c   1.000
_cell.angle_alpha   90.00
_cell.angle_beta   90.00
_cell.angle_gamma   90.00
#
_symmetry.space_group_name_H-M   'P 1'
#
loop_
_entity.id
_entity.type
_entity.pdbx_description
1 polymer ?
#
loop_
_entity_poly.entity_id
_entity_poly.type
_entity_poly.pdbx_seq_one_letter_code
_entity_poly.pdbx_strand_id
1 'polypeptide(L)'
;MGKGKFVAGDYYRAMLTLTLQTDSYAIAQLPSSAPIPEWATHGSLTSITRTVDELSVVCAEAGIPDDVTREGRWRCLRVEGPIDLSLTGIMASLAGPLADAGISIFAISTYDTDYLLVRADALEQAIATLREAGHQVR
;
A
#
# COMPACT_ATOMS: atom_id res chain seq x y z
N MET A 1 28.97 16.07 10.35
CA MET A 1 28.72 15.61 10.04
C MET A 1 28.21 15.15 9.27
N GLY A 2 28.61 15.30 8.63
CA GLY A 2 27.92 14.56 7.78
C GLY A 2 26.93 13.72 8.35
N LYS A 3 26.94 13.76 9.50
CA LYS A 3 26.09 13.05 10.10
C LYS A 3 24.81 13.45 9.81
N GLY A 4 23.89 12.77 9.83
CA GLY A 4 22.56 13.09 9.53
C GLY A 4 22.26 13.33 8.07
N LYS A 5 23.27 13.24 7.23
CA LYS A 5 23.05 13.43 5.84
C LYS A 5 22.91 12.09 5.16
N PHE A 6 21.75 11.82 4.58
CA PHE A 6 21.53 10.59 3.85
C PHE A 6 21.64 10.83 2.36
N VAL A 7 22.33 9.93 1.67
CA VAL A 7 22.23 9.86 0.22
C VAL A 7 21.06 8.93 -0.11
N ALA A 8 20.52 9.02 -1.30
CA ALA A 8 19.34 8.26 -1.70
C ALA A 8 19.49 6.76 -1.40
N GLY A 9 20.67 6.20 -1.63
CA GLY A 9 20.88 4.77 -1.44
C GLY A 9 20.76 4.28 -0.02
N ASP A 10 20.90 5.17 0.96
CA ASP A 10 20.82 4.75 2.37
C ASP A 10 19.42 4.30 2.74
N TYR A 11 18.38 4.87 2.10
CA TYR A 11 17.02 4.49 2.38
C TYR A 11 16.61 3.19 1.71
N TYR A 12 17.38 2.74 0.71
CA TYR A 12 16.97 1.64 -0.16
C TYR A 12 17.78 0.38 0.09
N ARG A 13 18.28 0.22 1.31
CA ARG A 13 19.13 -0.92 1.61
C ARG A 13 18.38 -2.15 2.08
N ALA A 14 17.18 -1.97 2.62
CA ALA A 14 16.43 -3.11 3.08
C ALA A 14 15.99 -3.95 1.88
N MET A 15 16.25 -5.26 1.98
CA MET A 15 15.85 -6.22 0.94
C MET A 15 14.65 -6.97 1.46
N LEU A 16 13.53 -6.80 0.81
CA LEU A 16 12.26 -7.33 1.28
C LEU A 16 11.69 -8.32 0.27
N THR A 17 10.79 -9.16 0.75
CA THR A 17 10.00 -10.03 -0.11
C THR A 17 8.56 -9.55 -0.06
N LEU A 18 7.98 -9.33 -1.22
CA LEU A 18 6.59 -8.90 -1.35
C LEU A 18 5.80 -9.96 -2.09
N THR A 19 4.54 -10.11 -1.72
CA THR A 19 3.63 -11.07 -2.36
C THR A 19 2.46 -10.31 -2.96
N LEU A 20 2.22 -10.51 -4.26
CA LEU A 20 1.09 -9.91 -4.94
C LEU A 20 -0.20 -10.58 -4.48
N GLN A 21 -1.13 -9.78 -4.00
CA GLN A 21 -2.45 -10.26 -3.60
C GLN A 21 -3.34 -10.41 -4.83
N THR A 22 -4.31 -11.32 -4.76
CA THR A 22 -5.10 -11.67 -5.94
C THR A 22 -6.23 -10.70 -6.25
N ASP A 23 -6.73 -9.97 -5.25
CA ASP A 23 -7.88 -9.11 -5.44
C ASP A 23 -7.52 -7.80 -6.14
N SER A 24 -8.51 -7.20 -6.76
CA SER A 24 -8.49 -5.79 -7.14
C SER A 24 -9.13 -5.00 -6.02
N TYR A 25 -8.53 -3.88 -5.64
CA TYR A 25 -8.95 -3.09 -4.48
C TYR A 25 -9.44 -1.72 -4.90
N ALA A 26 -10.27 -1.13 -4.07
CA ALA A 26 -10.67 0.27 -4.23
C ALA A 26 -10.55 0.99 -2.91
N ILE A 27 -10.34 2.29 -3.00
CA ILE A 27 -10.33 3.20 -1.86
C ILE A 27 -11.64 3.97 -1.95
N ALA A 28 -12.55 3.71 -1.03
CA ALA A 28 -13.88 4.28 -1.04
C ALA A 28 -14.02 5.36 0.01
N GLN A 29 -14.89 6.32 -0.25
CA GLN A 29 -15.14 7.41 0.68
C GLN A 29 -16.62 7.50 1.01
N LEU A 30 -16.91 7.62 2.30
CA LEU A 30 -18.24 7.80 2.84
C LEU A 30 -18.23 8.99 3.79
N PRO A 31 -19.41 9.56 4.11
CA PRO A 31 -19.48 10.62 5.12
C PRO A 31 -18.88 10.17 6.46
N SER A 32 -18.30 11.11 7.19
CA SER A 32 -17.61 10.80 8.44
C SER A 32 -18.48 10.10 9.47
N SER A 33 -19.78 10.34 9.44
CA SER A 33 -20.74 9.75 10.39
C SER A 33 -21.37 8.46 9.90
N ALA A 34 -21.03 8.00 8.70
CA ALA A 34 -21.65 6.80 8.13
C ALA A 34 -21.34 5.57 8.99
N PRO A 35 -22.31 4.65 9.15
CA PRO A 35 -21.98 3.37 9.75
C PRO A 35 -21.06 2.58 8.82
N ILE A 36 -20.27 1.68 9.39
CA ILE A 36 -19.39 0.85 8.58
C ILE A 36 -20.24 -0.13 7.79
N PRO A 37 -20.18 -0.06 6.45
CA PRO A 37 -21.00 -0.97 5.63
C PRO A 37 -20.49 -2.40 5.72
N GLU A 38 -21.38 -3.37 5.51
CA GLU A 38 -20.98 -4.76 5.51
C GLU A 38 -19.95 -5.05 4.42
N TRP A 39 -20.12 -4.46 3.23
CA TRP A 39 -19.19 -4.71 2.12
C TRP A 39 -17.75 -4.23 2.43
N ALA A 40 -17.58 -3.36 3.43
CA ALA A 40 -16.26 -2.88 3.81
C ALA A 40 -15.44 -3.92 4.57
N THR A 41 -16.06 -5.03 4.95
CA THR A 41 -15.41 -6.05 5.78
C THR A 41 -15.02 -7.30 4.98
N HIS A 42 -15.15 -7.26 3.66
CA HIS A 42 -14.89 -8.42 2.81
C HIS A 42 -13.57 -8.27 2.06
N GLY A 43 -12.91 -9.41 1.83
CA GLY A 43 -11.65 -9.48 1.09
C GLY A 43 -10.49 -9.87 1.99
N SER A 44 -9.34 -10.09 1.37
CA SER A 44 -8.14 -10.50 2.10
C SER A 44 -7.47 -9.33 2.85
N LEU A 45 -7.80 -8.10 2.46
CA LEU A 45 -7.35 -6.90 3.15
C LEU A 45 -8.53 -5.93 3.22
N THR A 46 -8.84 -5.48 4.43
CA THR A 46 -9.77 -4.38 4.63
C THR A 46 -9.13 -3.41 5.59
N SER A 47 -9.26 -2.12 5.29
CA SER A 47 -8.72 -1.08 6.16
C SER A 47 -9.72 0.04 6.23
N ILE A 48 -10.11 0.41 7.46
CA ILE A 48 -11.17 1.39 7.69
C ILE A 48 -10.58 2.49 8.56
N THR A 49 -10.67 3.72 8.08
CA THR A 49 -10.18 4.88 8.81
C THR A 49 -11.30 5.91 8.92
N ARG A 50 -11.71 6.23 10.14
CA ARG A 50 -12.69 7.29 10.37
C ARG A 50 -11.98 8.50 10.94
N THR A 51 -12.21 9.64 10.30
CA THR A 51 -11.73 10.93 10.79
C THR A 51 -12.93 11.86 10.95
N VAL A 52 -12.68 13.09 11.39
CA VAL A 52 -13.76 14.08 11.46
C VAL A 52 -14.26 14.47 10.07
N ASP A 53 -13.47 14.20 9.05
CA ASP A 53 -13.79 14.62 7.67
C ASP A 53 -14.38 13.52 6.82
N GLU A 54 -14.11 12.24 7.12
CA GLU A 54 -14.50 11.16 6.24
C GLU A 54 -14.47 9.80 6.92
N LEU A 55 -15.14 8.85 6.29
CA LEU A 55 -14.91 7.42 6.52
C LEU A 55 -14.26 6.86 5.25
N SER A 56 -13.00 6.47 5.35
CA SER A 56 -12.22 5.92 4.23
C SER A 56 -12.13 4.41 4.37
N VAL A 57 -12.39 3.69 3.29
CA VAL A 57 -12.41 2.24 3.30
C VAL A 57 -11.56 1.71 2.15
N VAL A 58 -10.63 0.81 2.47
CA VAL A 58 -9.91 0.04 1.46
C VAL A 58 -10.41 -1.39 1.56
N CYS A 59 -10.92 -1.92 0.46
CA CYS A 59 -11.45 -3.30 0.42
C CYS A 59 -11.45 -3.81 -1.01
N ALA A 60 -11.81 -5.08 -1.17
CA ALA A 60 -11.98 -5.66 -2.50
C ALA A 60 -13.04 -4.88 -3.27
N GLU A 61 -12.71 -4.48 -4.48
CA GLU A 61 -13.56 -3.59 -5.26
C GLU A 61 -14.90 -4.23 -5.64
N ALA A 62 -14.89 -5.53 -5.89
CA ALA A 62 -16.06 -6.23 -6.40
C ALA A 62 -17.30 -6.10 -5.50
N GLY A 63 -17.11 -5.90 -4.20
CA GLY A 63 -18.24 -5.82 -3.27
C GLY A 63 -18.82 -4.42 -3.08
N ILE A 64 -18.22 -3.40 -3.66
CA ILE A 64 -18.62 -2.02 -3.42
C ILE A 64 -19.81 -1.65 -4.33
N PRO A 65 -20.91 -1.12 -3.77
CA PRO A 65 -22.03 -0.69 -4.61
C PRO A 65 -21.62 0.42 -5.58
N ASP A 66 -22.28 0.45 -6.73
CA ASP A 66 -21.91 1.35 -7.83
C ASP A 66 -22.00 2.84 -7.48
N ASP A 67 -22.89 3.19 -6.53
CA ASP A 67 -23.11 4.59 -6.18
C ASP A 67 -22.13 5.13 -5.14
N VAL A 68 -21.19 4.32 -4.68
CA VAL A 68 -20.20 4.74 -3.69
C VAL A 68 -19.01 5.40 -4.38
N THR A 69 -18.63 6.57 -3.90
CA THR A 69 -17.45 7.28 -4.39
C THR A 69 -16.20 6.47 -4.12
N ARG A 70 -15.37 6.29 -5.13
CA ARG A 70 -14.17 5.47 -4.99
C ARG A 70 -13.11 5.80 -6.02
N GLU A 71 -11.87 5.45 -5.65
CA GLU A 71 -10.76 5.28 -6.58
C GLU A 71 -10.52 3.79 -6.70
N GLY A 72 -10.77 3.23 -7.87
CA GLY A 72 -10.70 1.79 -8.07
C GLY A 72 -9.45 1.34 -8.81
N ARG A 73 -9.41 0.03 -9.08
CA ARG A 73 -8.38 -0.60 -9.89
C ARG A 73 -6.98 -0.48 -9.26
N TRP A 74 -6.91 -0.78 -7.97
CA TRP A 74 -5.64 -0.88 -7.26
C TRP A 74 -5.27 -2.35 -7.08
N ARG A 75 -3.98 -2.63 -7.13
CA ARG A 75 -3.44 -3.94 -6.82
C ARG A 75 -2.55 -3.83 -5.59
N CYS A 76 -2.47 -4.89 -4.82
CA CYS A 76 -1.81 -4.86 -3.52
C CYS A 76 -0.61 -5.79 -3.47
N LEU A 77 0.50 -5.26 -2.96
CA LEU A 77 1.70 -6.03 -2.65
C LEU A 77 1.86 -6.03 -1.13
N ARG A 78 1.92 -7.23 -0.55
CA ARG A 78 2.09 -7.39 0.89
C ARG A 78 3.56 -7.65 1.17
N VAL A 79 4.14 -6.90 2.10
CA VAL A 79 5.50 -7.17 2.56
C VAL A 79 5.44 -8.39 3.47
N GLU A 80 6.25 -9.41 3.17
CA GLU A 80 6.27 -10.60 4.02
C GLU A 80 6.87 -10.27 5.37
N GLY A 81 6.14 -10.62 6.40
CA GLY A 81 6.48 -10.30 7.77
C GLY A 81 6.52 -11.54 8.62
N PRO A 82 6.43 -11.34 9.93
CA PRO A 82 6.31 -10.04 10.59
C PRO A 82 7.59 -9.22 10.48
N ILE A 83 7.45 -7.89 10.34
CA ILE A 83 8.59 -6.98 10.37
C ILE A 83 8.64 -6.30 11.73
N ASP A 84 9.85 -6.01 12.17
CA ASP A 84 10.06 -5.35 13.45
C ASP A 84 9.65 -3.88 13.33
N LEU A 85 8.69 -3.45 14.13
CA LEU A 85 8.20 -2.08 14.10
C LEU A 85 9.25 -1.05 14.46
N SER A 86 10.33 -1.47 15.14
CA SER A 86 11.41 -0.56 15.46
C SER A 86 12.36 -0.31 14.29
N LEU A 87 12.25 -1.09 13.21
CA LEU A 87 13.09 -0.88 12.04
C LEU A 87 12.69 0.39 11.34
N THR A 88 13.69 1.10 10.83
CA THR A 88 13.46 2.31 10.05
C THR A 88 13.83 2.05 8.60
N GLY A 89 13.28 2.85 7.71
CA GLY A 89 13.64 2.76 6.29
C GLY A 89 12.94 1.66 5.52
N ILE A 90 12.06 0.87 6.15
CA ILE A 90 11.34 -0.19 5.43
C ILE A 90 10.49 0.42 4.33
N MET A 91 9.62 1.35 4.69
CA MET A 91 8.75 1.99 3.69
C MET A 91 9.57 2.79 2.69
N ALA A 92 10.65 3.45 3.13
CA ALA A 92 11.51 4.21 2.22
C ALA A 92 12.16 3.32 1.18
N SER A 93 12.53 2.08 1.54
CA SER A 93 13.15 1.15 0.61
C SER A 93 12.19 0.71 -0.49
N LEU A 94 10.91 0.84 -0.25
CA LEU A 94 9.87 0.53 -1.25
C LEU A 94 9.41 1.78 -1.98
N ALA A 95 9.04 2.80 -1.21
CA ALA A 95 8.46 4.02 -1.77
C ALA A 95 9.47 4.83 -2.57
N GLY A 96 10.73 4.83 -2.16
CA GLY A 96 11.77 5.60 -2.85
C GLY A 96 11.93 5.20 -4.30
N PRO A 97 12.24 3.93 -4.58
CA PRO A 97 12.37 3.49 -5.97
C PRO A 97 11.11 3.72 -6.80
N LEU A 98 9.92 3.52 -6.21
CA LEU A 98 8.67 3.72 -6.93
C LEU A 98 8.44 5.21 -7.22
N ALA A 99 8.76 6.08 -6.27
CA ALA A 99 8.67 7.53 -6.49
C ALA A 99 9.62 7.97 -7.59
N ASP A 100 10.84 7.45 -7.60
CA ASP A 100 11.81 7.78 -8.64
C ASP A 100 11.33 7.33 -10.02
N ALA A 101 10.53 6.28 -10.07
CA ALA A 101 9.94 5.80 -11.32
C ALA A 101 8.60 6.48 -11.66
N GLY A 102 8.16 7.44 -10.84
CA GLY A 102 6.92 8.17 -11.09
C GLY A 102 5.65 7.37 -10.77
N ILE A 103 5.75 6.35 -9.91
CA ILE A 103 4.62 5.49 -9.59
C ILE A 103 3.99 5.94 -8.26
N SER A 104 2.70 6.27 -8.30
CA SER A 104 1.94 6.62 -7.09
C SER A 104 1.63 5.38 -6.29
N ILE A 105 1.67 5.52 -4.96
CA ILE A 105 1.36 4.42 -4.06
C ILE A 105 0.34 4.86 -3.01
N PHE A 106 -0.36 3.89 -2.45
CA PHE A 106 -1.18 4.05 -1.26
C PHE A 106 -0.71 2.99 -0.27
N ALA A 107 -0.19 3.41 0.87
CA ALA A 107 0.44 2.50 1.82
C ALA A 107 -0.41 2.31 3.05
N ILE A 108 -0.48 1.08 3.54
CA ILE A 108 -1.17 0.73 4.78
C ILE A 108 -0.19 -0.05 5.64
N SER A 109 0.00 0.40 6.87
CA SER A 109 0.83 -0.29 7.83
C SER A 109 -0.05 -0.93 8.90
N THR A 110 0.23 -2.19 9.21
CA THR A 110 -0.47 -2.91 10.27
C THR A 110 0.52 -3.25 11.39
N TYR A 111 0.06 -3.97 12.39
CA TYR A 111 0.93 -4.40 13.48
C TYR A 111 2.07 -5.28 12.97
N ASP A 112 1.79 -6.18 12.02
CA ASP A 112 2.76 -7.16 11.55
C ASP A 112 3.60 -6.68 10.38
N THR A 113 3.01 -5.90 9.46
CA THR A 113 3.71 -5.61 8.22
C THR A 113 3.07 -4.44 7.47
N ASP A 114 3.59 -4.18 6.27
CA ASP A 114 3.13 -3.13 5.40
C ASP A 114 2.47 -3.71 4.15
N TYR A 115 1.50 -2.97 3.64
CA TYR A 115 0.82 -3.26 2.38
C TYR A 115 0.97 -2.06 1.46
N LEU A 116 1.27 -2.32 0.21
CA LEU A 116 1.55 -1.29 -0.76
C LEU A 116 0.59 -1.46 -1.93
N LEU A 117 -0.25 -0.45 -2.15
CA LEU A 117 -1.18 -0.50 -3.28
C LEU A 117 -0.65 0.38 -4.39
N VAL A 118 -0.71 -0.14 -5.62
CA VAL A 118 -0.36 0.58 -6.83
C VAL A 118 -1.50 0.44 -7.81
N ARG A 119 -1.63 1.38 -8.74
CA ARG A 119 -2.64 1.30 -9.77
C ARG A 119 -2.42 0.04 -10.61
N ALA A 120 -3.50 -0.58 -11.05
CA ALA A 120 -3.42 -1.80 -11.85
C ALA A 120 -2.60 -1.60 -13.13
N ASP A 121 -2.72 -0.44 -13.76
CA ASP A 121 -1.99 -0.15 -14.99
C ASP A 121 -0.51 0.14 -14.75
N ALA A 122 -0.09 0.35 -13.52
CA ALA A 122 1.31 0.54 -13.16
C ALA A 122 1.93 -0.71 -12.52
N LEU A 123 1.17 -1.78 -12.38
CA LEU A 123 1.62 -2.95 -11.60
C LEU A 123 2.89 -3.57 -12.17
N GLU A 124 2.95 -3.79 -13.49
CA GLU A 124 4.12 -4.43 -14.09
C GLU A 124 5.37 -3.57 -13.90
N GLN A 125 5.24 -2.27 -14.09
CA GLN A 125 6.35 -1.36 -13.89
C GLN A 125 6.77 -1.33 -12.43
N ALA A 126 5.80 -1.34 -11.51
CA ALA A 126 6.10 -1.36 -10.08
C ALA A 126 6.88 -2.61 -9.68
N ILE A 127 6.45 -3.77 -10.16
CA ILE A 127 7.15 -5.02 -9.87
C ILE A 127 8.58 -4.98 -10.42
N ALA A 128 8.76 -4.54 -11.66
CA ALA A 128 10.09 -4.44 -12.26
C ALA A 128 10.98 -3.48 -11.46
N THR A 129 10.43 -2.33 -11.07
CA THR A 129 11.16 -1.33 -10.31
C THR A 129 11.62 -1.88 -8.95
N LEU A 130 10.73 -2.58 -8.25
CA LEU A 130 11.07 -3.16 -6.95
C LEU A 130 12.13 -4.24 -7.09
N ARG A 131 12.03 -5.07 -8.12
CA ARG A 131 13.04 -6.10 -8.38
C ARG A 131 14.40 -5.49 -8.71
N GLU A 132 14.42 -4.44 -9.49
CA GLU A 132 15.68 -3.73 -9.80
C GLU A 132 16.31 -3.14 -8.54
N ALA A 133 15.50 -2.73 -7.58
CA ALA A 133 15.99 -2.21 -6.30
C ALA A 133 16.46 -3.31 -5.36
N GLY A 134 16.34 -4.58 -5.75
CA GLY A 134 16.84 -5.71 -4.98
C GLY A 134 15.80 -6.46 -4.18
N HIS A 135 14.54 -6.06 -4.25
CA HIS A 135 13.47 -6.77 -3.55
C HIS A 135 13.03 -7.99 -4.35
N GLN A 136 12.46 -8.96 -3.66
CA GLN A 136 11.81 -10.10 -4.30
C GLN A 136 10.31 -9.83 -4.36
N VAL A 137 9.72 -10.12 -5.49
CA VAL A 137 8.27 -9.98 -5.67
C VAL A 137 7.74 -11.28 -6.24
N ARG A 138 6.81 -11.90 -5.52
CA ARG A 138 6.19 -13.16 -5.89
C ARG A 138 4.76 -12.97 -6.38
#